data_25e2df6ecd6c3f0c8c905a4fef2d0b72
#
_entry.id   25e2df6ecd6c3f0c8c905a4fef2d0b72
#
_cell.length_a   1.000
_cell.length_b   1.000
_cell.length_c   1.000
_cell.angle_alpha   90.00
_cell.angle_beta   90.00
_cell.angle_gamma   90.00
#
_symmetry.space_group_name_H-M   'P 1'
#
loop_
_entity.id
_entity.type
_entity.pdbx_description
1 polymer ?
#
loop_
_entity_poly.entity_id
_entity_poly.type
_entity_poly.pdbx_seq_one_letter_code
_entity_poly.pdbx_strand_id
1 'polypeptide(L)'
;IQDMPAWSPAVRSSTVIRRGPKRGLIDPSIAVAALGLSPEVLEMDLKTFGFIFECMAIRDLRAYSQAANGELSYYHDRYDLEADAVLHLNDGRYALIEFKLGSAEIDMGASHLLQIRELVRKYNAKEKQIQMREPDLLMVITGGPIAYRRSDGVLVIPLACLKN
;
A
#
# COMPACT_ATOMS: atom_id res chain seq x y z
N ILE A 1 10.31 10.65 -11.64
CA ILE A 1 8.93 10.17 -11.43
C ILE A 1 8.91 8.69 -11.68
N GLN A 2 8.21 7.95 -10.83
CA GLN A 2 8.03 6.51 -10.97
C GLN A 2 6.52 6.20 -10.97
N ASP A 3 6.08 5.44 -11.96
CA ASP A 3 4.70 5.02 -12.09
C ASP A 3 4.45 3.71 -11.32
N MET A 4 3.29 3.61 -10.68
CA MET A 4 2.80 2.41 -10.03
C MET A 4 1.45 2.06 -10.68
N PRO A 5 1.33 0.88 -11.34
CA PRO A 5 0.11 0.51 -12.06
C PRO A 5 -1.05 0.24 -11.10
N ALA A 6 -2.26 0.40 -11.60
CA ALA A 6 -3.44 -0.01 -10.86
C ALA A 6 -3.53 -1.55 -10.83
N TRP A 7 -3.79 -2.11 -9.63
CA TRP A 7 -4.04 -3.53 -9.46
C TRP A 7 -5.49 -3.87 -9.79
N SER A 8 -5.68 -4.99 -10.48
CA SER A 8 -6.99 -5.59 -10.68
C SER A 8 -6.97 -7.04 -10.29
N PRO A 9 -7.77 -7.41 -9.31
CA PRO A 9 -7.92 -8.81 -8.93
C PRO A 9 -8.57 -9.68 -10.02
N ALA A 10 -9.31 -9.10 -10.94
CA ALA A 10 -9.93 -9.82 -12.04
C ALA A 10 -9.16 -9.56 -13.35
N VAL A 11 -8.50 -10.58 -13.91
CA VAL A 11 -7.74 -10.55 -15.16
C VAL A 11 -8.51 -9.94 -16.36
N ARG A 12 -9.82 -9.73 -16.21
CA ARG A 12 -10.71 -9.18 -17.22
C ARG A 12 -11.47 -7.93 -16.79
N SER A 13 -11.01 -7.21 -15.77
CA SER A 13 -11.70 -5.98 -15.35
C SER A 13 -11.42 -4.84 -16.32
N SER A 14 -12.44 -4.42 -17.06
CA SER A 14 -12.39 -3.22 -17.90
C SER A 14 -12.13 -1.93 -17.13
N THR A 15 -12.27 -1.96 -15.81
CA THR A 15 -12.08 -0.81 -14.92
C THR A 15 -10.61 -0.47 -14.73
N VAL A 16 -9.70 -1.46 -14.76
CA VAL A 16 -8.26 -1.24 -14.61
C VAL A 16 -7.66 -0.51 -15.80
N ILE A 17 -8.11 -0.85 -17.00
CA ILE A 17 -7.61 -0.21 -18.24
C ILE A 17 -7.92 1.30 -18.27
N ARG A 18 -8.91 1.76 -17.49
CA ARG A 18 -9.34 3.16 -17.42
C ARG A 18 -8.64 3.98 -16.34
N ARG A 19 -7.88 3.36 -15.44
CA ARG A 19 -7.15 4.06 -14.38
C ARG A 19 -5.70 4.24 -14.76
N GLY A 20 -5.27 5.50 -14.78
CA GLY A 20 -3.87 5.86 -14.97
C GLY A 20 -2.99 5.35 -13.82
N PRO A 21 -1.68 5.25 -14.02
CA PRO A 21 -0.77 4.88 -12.95
C PRO A 21 -0.74 5.97 -11.86
N LYS A 22 -0.58 5.55 -10.61
CA LYS A 22 -0.24 6.45 -9.50
C LYS A 22 1.21 6.88 -9.68
N ARG A 23 1.46 8.19 -9.69
CA ARG A 23 2.81 8.75 -9.88
C ARG A 23 3.41 9.12 -8.53
N GLY A 24 4.60 8.62 -8.29
CA GLY A 24 5.39 8.94 -7.11
C GLY A 24 6.79 9.43 -7.45
N LEU A 25 7.52 9.81 -6.43
CA LEU A 25 8.93 10.18 -6.55
C LEU A 25 9.79 8.93 -6.46
N ILE A 26 10.78 8.81 -7.34
CA ILE A 26 11.75 7.71 -7.29
C ILE A 26 12.57 7.80 -5.99
N ASP A 27 12.99 9.02 -5.66
CA ASP A 27 13.70 9.32 -4.44
C ASP A 27 13.08 10.55 -3.77
N PRO A 28 12.43 10.39 -2.63
CA PRO A 28 11.80 11.50 -1.91
C PRO A 28 12.82 12.54 -1.40
N SER A 29 14.09 12.18 -1.19
CA SER A 29 15.14 13.12 -0.77
C SER A 29 15.37 14.24 -1.79
N ILE A 30 15.20 13.94 -3.07
CA ILE A 30 15.31 14.96 -4.14
C ILE A 30 14.18 16.00 -4.00
N ALA A 31 12.96 15.55 -3.69
CA ALA A 31 11.87 16.48 -3.48
C ALA A 31 12.05 17.33 -2.23
N VAL A 32 12.51 16.74 -1.13
CA VAL A 32 12.83 17.45 0.11
C VAL A 32 13.87 18.53 -0.16
N ALA A 33 14.94 18.19 -0.87
CA ALA A 33 16.00 19.15 -1.24
C ALA A 33 15.49 20.24 -2.20
N ALA A 34 14.75 19.88 -3.24
CA ALA A 34 14.24 20.82 -4.24
C ALA A 34 13.21 21.81 -3.67
N LEU A 35 12.42 21.39 -2.67
CA LEU A 35 11.44 22.22 -2.00
C LEU A 35 12.03 22.98 -0.78
N GLY A 36 13.29 22.74 -0.45
CA GLY A 36 13.94 23.36 0.72
C GLY A 36 13.29 22.96 2.04
N LEU A 37 12.76 21.74 2.13
CA LEU A 37 12.07 21.26 3.33
C LEU A 37 13.10 20.84 4.39
N SER A 38 12.91 21.31 5.62
CA SER A 38 13.63 20.82 6.80
C SER A 38 12.73 19.87 7.61
N PRO A 39 13.29 19.09 8.54
CA PRO A 39 12.49 18.27 9.44
C PRO A 39 11.40 19.07 10.17
N GLU A 40 11.73 20.28 10.65
CA GLU A 40 10.79 21.15 11.38
C GLU A 40 9.63 21.59 10.48
N VAL A 41 9.88 21.89 9.21
CA VAL A 41 8.83 22.24 8.24
C VAL A 41 7.93 21.04 7.97
N LEU A 42 8.48 19.84 7.84
CA LEU A 42 7.71 18.62 7.64
C LEU A 42 6.85 18.27 8.86
N GLU A 43 7.34 18.50 10.09
CA GLU A 43 6.55 18.32 11.32
C GLU A 43 5.36 19.29 11.42
N MET A 44 5.46 20.47 10.82
CA MET A 44 4.36 21.43 10.73
C MET A 44 3.38 21.16 9.60
N ASP A 45 3.82 20.48 8.53
CA ASP A 45 2.98 20.07 7.39
C ASP A 45 2.92 18.55 7.26
N LEU A 46 2.12 17.93 8.14
CA LEU A 46 1.96 16.47 8.18
C LEU A 46 1.40 15.89 6.87
N LYS A 47 0.69 16.68 6.06
CA LYS A 47 0.20 16.22 4.76
C LYS A 47 1.35 16.01 3.78
N THR A 48 2.24 17.00 3.65
CA THR A 48 3.45 16.86 2.84
C THR A 48 4.36 15.78 3.39
N PHE A 49 4.52 15.70 4.71
CA PHE A 49 5.30 14.65 5.34
C PHE A 49 4.75 13.26 5.06
N GLY A 50 3.43 13.05 5.14
CA GLY A 50 2.77 11.79 4.79
C GLY A 50 3.03 11.38 3.34
N PHE A 51 2.95 12.31 2.40
CA PHE A 51 3.29 12.05 0.98
C PHE A 51 4.77 11.64 0.80
N ILE A 52 5.69 12.33 1.44
CA ILE A 52 7.12 11.99 1.40
C ILE A 52 7.36 10.60 2.02
N PHE A 53 6.72 10.31 3.15
CA PHE A 53 6.78 9.01 3.81
C PHE A 53 6.26 7.87 2.90
N GLU A 54 5.11 8.07 2.25
CA GLU A 54 4.56 7.10 1.29
C GLU A 54 5.54 6.84 0.13
N CYS A 55 6.10 7.89 -0.46
CA CYS A 55 7.09 7.75 -1.54
C CYS A 55 8.32 6.96 -1.07
N MET A 56 8.80 7.20 0.17
CA MET A 56 9.92 6.47 0.77
C MET A 56 9.56 5.00 0.98
N ALA A 57 8.38 4.71 1.53
CA ALA A 57 7.93 3.36 1.77
C ALA A 57 7.77 2.55 0.48
N ILE A 58 7.22 3.15 -0.59
CA ILE A 58 7.09 2.51 -1.90
C ILE A 58 8.49 2.21 -2.50
N ARG A 59 9.43 3.14 -2.41
CA ARG A 59 10.82 2.93 -2.86
C ARG A 59 11.45 1.74 -2.14
N ASP A 60 11.36 1.71 -0.82
CA ASP A 60 11.98 0.68 0.01
C ASP A 60 11.32 -0.69 -0.20
N LEU A 61 9.99 -0.75 -0.27
CA LEU A 61 9.28 -1.99 -0.61
C LEU A 61 9.68 -2.57 -1.96
N ARG A 62 9.90 -1.71 -2.97
CA ARG A 62 10.40 -2.18 -4.27
C ARG A 62 11.78 -2.78 -4.16
N ALA A 63 12.68 -2.12 -3.44
CA ALA A 63 14.04 -2.63 -3.23
C ALA A 63 14.01 -3.98 -2.49
N TYR A 64 13.25 -4.07 -1.40
CA TYR A 64 13.19 -5.29 -0.57
C TYR A 64 12.47 -6.45 -1.26
N SER A 65 11.45 -6.18 -2.08
CA SER A 65 10.71 -7.24 -2.77
C SER A 65 11.40 -7.73 -4.06
N GLN A 66 12.42 -7.04 -4.55
CA GLN A 66 13.09 -7.37 -5.80
C GLN A 66 13.69 -8.77 -5.81
N ALA A 67 14.29 -9.20 -4.70
CA ALA A 67 14.85 -10.55 -4.56
C ALA A 67 13.80 -11.66 -4.64
N ALA A 68 12.55 -11.37 -4.30
CA ALA A 68 11.40 -12.27 -4.41
C ALA A 68 10.59 -12.07 -5.70
N ASN A 69 11.10 -11.28 -6.66
CA ASN A 69 10.38 -10.85 -7.87
C ASN A 69 9.01 -10.24 -7.54
N GLY A 70 8.98 -9.42 -6.50
CA GLY A 70 7.77 -8.72 -6.08
C GLY A 70 7.44 -7.54 -7.01
N GLU A 71 6.17 -7.42 -7.33
CA GLU A 71 5.64 -6.30 -8.11
C GLU A 71 4.69 -5.47 -7.27
N LEU A 72 4.84 -4.13 -7.33
CA LEU A 72 3.97 -3.19 -6.63
C LEU A 72 2.97 -2.57 -7.61
N SER A 73 1.72 -2.56 -7.17
CA SER A 73 0.60 -1.85 -7.76
C SER A 73 -0.20 -1.16 -6.66
N TYR A 74 -1.24 -0.41 -7.01
CA TYR A 74 -2.17 0.19 -6.03
C TYR A 74 -3.59 -0.27 -6.32
N TYR A 75 -4.45 -0.24 -5.30
CA TYR A 75 -5.89 -0.47 -5.47
C TYR A 75 -6.66 0.80 -5.16
N HIS A 76 -7.61 1.12 -6.02
CA HIS A 76 -8.58 2.19 -5.78
C HIS A 76 -9.84 1.88 -6.59
N ASP A 77 -10.98 1.78 -5.95
CA ASP A 77 -12.25 1.50 -6.61
C ASP A 77 -13.09 2.77 -6.86
N ARG A 78 -14.28 2.59 -7.41
CA ARG A 78 -15.21 3.69 -7.71
C ARG A 78 -15.90 4.29 -6.47
N TYR A 79 -15.74 3.67 -5.31
CA TYR A 79 -16.32 4.09 -4.04
C TYR A 79 -15.26 4.68 -3.10
N ASP A 80 -14.12 5.08 -3.66
CA ASP A 80 -12.97 5.63 -2.94
C ASP A 80 -12.36 4.70 -1.89
N LEU A 81 -12.63 3.38 -1.99
CA LEU A 81 -11.91 2.40 -1.20
C LEU A 81 -10.56 2.13 -1.84
N GLU A 82 -9.49 2.29 -1.07
CA GLU A 82 -8.12 2.16 -1.57
C GLU A 82 -7.24 1.29 -0.69
N ALA A 83 -6.19 0.74 -1.31
CA ALA A 83 -4.98 0.30 -0.66
C ALA A 83 -3.81 1.01 -1.34
N ASP A 84 -2.99 1.67 -0.56
CA ASP A 84 -1.86 2.48 -1.06
C ASP A 84 -0.89 1.65 -1.89
N ALA A 85 -0.67 0.39 -1.50
CA ALA A 85 0.10 -0.56 -2.28
C ALA A 85 -0.48 -1.97 -2.20
N VAL A 86 -0.29 -2.72 -3.28
CA VAL A 86 -0.52 -4.16 -3.39
C VAL A 86 0.78 -4.79 -3.85
N LEU A 87 1.40 -5.59 -3.00
CA LEU A 87 2.62 -6.31 -3.31
C LEU A 87 2.29 -7.73 -3.75
N HIS A 88 2.58 -8.06 -5.00
CA HIS A 88 2.42 -9.39 -5.56
C HIS A 88 3.74 -10.13 -5.69
N LEU A 89 3.72 -11.43 -5.41
CA LEU A 89 4.82 -12.36 -5.68
C LEU A 89 4.49 -13.26 -6.88
N ASN A 90 5.52 -13.79 -7.53
CA ASN A 90 5.36 -14.68 -8.70
C ASN A 90 4.60 -15.97 -8.42
N ASP A 91 4.50 -16.39 -7.15
CA ASP A 91 3.75 -17.57 -6.73
C ASP A 91 2.25 -17.30 -6.49
N GLY A 92 1.80 -16.08 -6.79
CA GLY A 92 0.41 -15.65 -6.64
C GLY A 92 0.04 -15.15 -5.24
N ARG A 93 0.97 -15.19 -4.25
CA ARG A 93 0.76 -14.55 -2.95
C ARG A 93 0.75 -13.04 -3.11
N TYR A 94 -0.06 -12.37 -2.30
CA TYR A 94 -0.05 -10.91 -2.28
C TYR A 94 -0.41 -10.33 -0.92
N ALA A 95 0.07 -9.13 -0.69
CA ALA A 95 -0.22 -8.31 0.48
C ALA A 95 -0.96 -7.04 0.08
N LEU A 96 -1.94 -6.63 0.89
CA LEU A 96 -2.55 -5.30 0.82
C LEU A 96 -1.90 -4.41 1.88
N ILE A 97 -1.54 -3.19 1.50
CA ILE A 97 -0.71 -2.30 2.31
C ILE A 97 -1.31 -0.90 2.32
N GLU A 98 -1.39 -0.31 3.51
CA GLU A 98 -1.65 1.10 3.77
C GLU A 98 -0.43 1.76 4.41
N PHE A 99 -0.16 3.01 4.06
CA PHE A 99 0.89 3.81 4.68
C PHE A 99 0.30 4.86 5.59
N LYS A 100 0.70 4.87 6.84
CA LYS A 100 0.24 5.85 7.84
C LYS A 100 1.44 6.40 8.60
N LEU A 101 1.66 7.71 8.49
CA LEU A 101 2.82 8.34 9.16
C LEU A 101 2.77 8.17 10.67
N GLY A 102 1.60 8.38 11.26
CA GLY A 102 1.38 8.32 12.71
C GLY A 102 0.40 7.23 13.13
N SER A 103 0.25 7.07 14.45
CA SER A 103 -0.63 6.04 15.04
C SER A 103 -2.12 6.35 14.96
N ALA A 104 -2.50 7.63 14.84
CA ALA A 104 -3.90 8.05 14.88
C ALA A 104 -4.75 7.51 13.71
N GLU A 105 -4.12 7.17 12.58
CA GLU A 105 -4.82 6.72 11.37
C GLU A 105 -4.70 5.22 11.10
N ILE A 106 -4.05 4.46 12.00
CA ILE A 106 -3.84 3.01 11.84
C ILE A 106 -5.17 2.27 11.74
N ASP A 107 -6.15 2.63 12.58
CA ASP A 107 -7.46 1.97 12.59
C ASP A 107 -8.22 2.19 11.28
N MET A 108 -8.13 3.37 10.71
CA MET A 108 -8.73 3.68 9.41
C MET A 108 -8.05 2.88 8.29
N GLY A 109 -6.73 2.86 8.23
CA GLY A 109 -5.99 2.06 7.25
C GLY A 109 -6.30 0.57 7.36
N ALA A 110 -6.31 0.03 8.57
CA ALA A 110 -6.69 -1.37 8.81
C ALA A 110 -8.11 -1.67 8.33
N SER A 111 -9.07 -0.74 8.57
CA SER A 111 -10.45 -0.88 8.10
C SER A 111 -10.54 -0.98 6.58
N HIS A 112 -9.80 -0.16 5.83
CA HIS A 112 -9.77 -0.23 4.36
C HIS A 112 -9.30 -1.59 3.87
N LEU A 113 -8.20 -2.10 4.42
CA LEU A 113 -7.65 -3.41 4.04
C LEU A 113 -8.63 -4.56 4.34
N LEU A 114 -9.30 -4.51 5.49
CA LEU A 114 -10.33 -5.49 5.87
C LEU A 114 -11.53 -5.44 4.93
N GLN A 115 -11.96 -4.25 4.52
CA GLN A 115 -13.06 -4.09 3.56
C GLN A 115 -12.69 -4.67 2.19
N ILE A 116 -11.46 -4.45 1.70
CA ILE A 116 -11.01 -5.03 0.43
C ILE A 116 -10.99 -6.56 0.52
N ARG A 117 -10.46 -7.15 1.60
CA ARG A 117 -10.51 -8.60 1.83
C ARG A 117 -11.95 -9.13 1.81
N GLU A 118 -12.87 -8.43 2.44
CA GLU A 118 -14.28 -8.82 2.46
C GLU A 118 -14.94 -8.73 1.08
N LEU A 119 -14.54 -7.77 0.23
CA LEU A 119 -14.99 -7.72 -1.16
C LEU A 119 -14.53 -8.94 -1.95
N VAL A 120 -13.30 -9.41 -1.75
CA VAL A 120 -12.78 -10.64 -2.36
C VAL A 120 -13.61 -11.84 -1.91
N ARG A 121 -13.91 -11.95 -0.61
CA ARG A 121 -14.74 -13.03 -0.05
C ARG A 121 -16.16 -13.03 -0.63
N LYS A 122 -16.79 -11.87 -0.69
CA LYS A 122 -18.13 -11.71 -1.29
C LYS A 122 -18.13 -12.06 -2.78
N TYR A 123 -17.05 -11.74 -3.50
CA TYR A 123 -16.89 -12.15 -4.89
C TYR A 123 -16.82 -13.68 -4.99
N ASN A 124 -16.00 -14.31 -4.18
CA ASN A 124 -15.80 -15.77 -4.16
C ASN A 124 -17.07 -16.56 -3.74
N ALA A 125 -17.93 -15.95 -2.96
CA ALA A 125 -19.22 -16.58 -2.57
C ALA A 125 -20.23 -16.72 -3.73
N LYS A 126 -19.95 -16.13 -4.90
CA LYS A 126 -20.82 -16.27 -6.09
C LYS A 126 -20.43 -17.52 -6.87
N GLU A 127 -21.31 -18.52 -6.90
CA GLU A 127 -21.07 -19.89 -7.38
C GLU A 127 -20.55 -20.03 -8.82
N LYS A 128 -20.68 -19.01 -9.67
CA LYS A 128 -20.37 -19.07 -11.11
C LYS A 128 -19.06 -18.35 -11.50
N GLN A 129 -18.23 -17.96 -10.54
CA GLN A 129 -17.02 -17.16 -10.83
C GLN A 129 -15.76 -17.93 -10.48
N ILE A 130 -14.70 -17.68 -11.27
CA ILE A 130 -13.36 -18.16 -10.91
C ILE A 130 -12.98 -17.50 -9.60
N GLN A 131 -12.66 -18.32 -8.60
CA GLN A 131 -12.28 -17.84 -7.28
C GLN A 131 -10.98 -17.05 -7.35
N MET A 132 -10.95 -15.98 -6.61
CA MET A 132 -9.78 -15.14 -6.39
C MET A 132 -9.06 -15.57 -5.11
N ARG A 133 -7.73 -15.55 -5.13
CA ARG A 133 -6.96 -15.71 -3.91
C ARG A 133 -7.28 -14.57 -2.94
N GLU A 134 -7.51 -14.91 -1.67
CA GLU A 134 -7.56 -13.89 -0.61
C GLU A 134 -6.15 -13.32 -0.36
N PRO A 135 -6.04 -12.07 0.13
CA PRO A 135 -4.74 -11.53 0.50
C PRO A 135 -4.09 -12.37 1.61
N ASP A 136 -2.83 -12.69 1.41
CA ASP A 136 -2.04 -13.45 2.39
C ASP A 136 -1.68 -12.60 3.60
N LEU A 137 -1.47 -11.29 3.39
CA LEU A 137 -1.15 -10.34 4.44
C LEU A 137 -1.96 -9.04 4.26
N LEU A 138 -2.36 -8.47 5.39
CA LEU A 138 -2.87 -7.11 5.51
C LEU A 138 -1.90 -6.34 6.39
N MET A 139 -1.32 -5.24 5.89
CA MET A 139 -0.27 -4.51 6.61
C MET A 139 -0.54 -3.02 6.60
N VAL A 140 -0.41 -2.39 7.77
CA VAL A 140 -0.27 -0.94 7.89
C VAL A 140 1.20 -0.64 8.18
N ILE A 141 1.89 0.00 7.25
CA ILE A 141 3.29 0.41 7.43
C ILE A 141 3.30 1.82 8.00
N THR A 142 4.04 2.01 9.10
CA THR A 142 4.03 3.26 9.86
C THR A 142 5.42 3.86 10.03
N GLY A 143 5.44 5.17 10.34
CA GLY A 143 6.63 5.86 10.86
C GLY A 143 6.86 5.65 12.36
N GLY A 144 5.93 4.97 13.06
CA GLY A 144 6.02 4.70 14.50
C GLY A 144 7.06 3.64 14.85
N PRO A 145 7.38 3.47 16.14
CA PRO A 145 8.46 2.58 16.59
C PRO A 145 8.02 1.15 16.91
N ILE A 146 6.72 0.83 16.93
CA ILE A 146 6.21 -0.42 17.50
C ILE A 146 5.59 -1.30 16.42
N ALA A 147 6.10 -2.54 16.28
CA ALA A 147 5.49 -3.58 15.46
C ALA A 147 4.57 -4.46 16.31
N TYR A 148 3.37 -4.71 15.82
CA TYR A 148 2.42 -5.60 16.48
C TYR A 148 1.38 -6.17 15.51
N ARG A 149 0.70 -7.21 15.96
CA ARG A 149 -0.47 -7.77 15.26
C ARG A 149 -1.74 -7.36 15.98
N ARG A 150 -2.66 -6.78 15.24
CA ARG A 150 -3.99 -6.41 15.73
C ARG A 150 -4.85 -7.67 15.95
N SER A 151 -5.88 -7.54 16.78
CA SER A 151 -6.84 -8.63 17.03
C SER A 151 -7.62 -9.06 15.77
N ASP A 152 -7.79 -8.15 14.79
CA ASP A 152 -8.41 -8.42 13.48
C ASP A 152 -7.46 -9.08 12.47
N GLY A 153 -6.20 -9.31 12.87
CA GLY A 153 -5.17 -9.97 12.08
C GLY A 153 -4.32 -9.04 11.22
N VAL A 154 -4.63 -7.76 11.14
CA VAL A 154 -3.81 -6.76 10.42
C VAL A 154 -2.49 -6.58 11.16
N LEU A 155 -1.39 -6.57 10.40
CA LEU A 155 -0.05 -6.30 10.92
C LEU A 155 0.22 -4.79 10.88
N VAL A 156 0.73 -4.25 11.97
CA VAL A 156 1.26 -2.89 12.03
C VAL A 156 2.77 -2.99 12.12
N ILE A 157 3.47 -2.42 11.13
CA ILE A 157 4.91 -2.62 10.97
C ILE A 157 5.58 -1.26 10.74
N PRO A 158 6.52 -0.86 11.59
CA PRO A 158 7.37 0.30 11.30
C PRO A 158 8.15 0.09 9.99
N LEU A 159 8.22 1.12 9.15
CA LEU A 159 9.03 1.06 7.93
C LEU A 159 10.49 0.67 8.25
N ALA A 160 11.03 1.15 9.35
CA ALA A 160 12.40 0.83 9.80
C ALA A 160 12.62 -0.65 10.17
N CYS A 161 11.56 -1.44 10.34
CA CYS A 161 11.64 -2.88 10.58
C CYS A 161 11.70 -3.71 9.30
N LEU A 162 11.41 -3.10 8.15
CA LEU A 162 11.49 -3.79 6.86
C LEU A 162 12.93 -3.89 6.41
N LYS A 163 13.28 -5.04 5.86
CA LYS A 163 14.59 -5.34 5.25
C LYS A 163 14.46 -6.50 4.28
N ASN A 164 15.41 -6.64 3.38
CA ASN A 164 15.60 -7.78 2.50
C ASN A 164 16.25 -8.98 3.23
#